data_4c686fc63aff71146236af74f305eec3
#
_entry.id   4c686fc63aff71146236af74f305eec3
#
_cell.length_a   1.000
_cell.length_b   1.000
_cell.length_c   1.000
_cell.angle_alpha   90.00
_cell.angle_beta   90.00
_cell.angle_gamma   90.00
#
_symmetry.space_group_name_H-M   'P 1'
#
loop_
_entity.id
_entity.type
_entity.pdbx_description
1 polymer ?
#
loop_
_entity_poly.entity_id
_entity_poly.type
_entity_poly.pdbx_seq_one_letter_code
_entity_poly.pdbx_strand_id
1 'polypeptide(L)'
;MLKLYCLLRKGCFLMDIDWDTFLWPYNEAVRELKVKFRSLRQGFLTRGEHSPIEFVIGRVKTVDSIKEKMTRRVISPDVIETDMQDIAGIRIVTQFVDDIYKVVDLIHARDDMEVVEERDYIQNAKPSGYRSYHMVINYTVYLPEGPKTLIAEIQIRTLAMNFWATVEHTLNYKYKGAYPDDISKRLKSTAEAAYKLDEEMSSIKDEVQEAQKIFTKNKGKEKS
;
A
#
# COMPACT_ATOMS: atom_id res chain seq x y z
N MET A 1 -27.91 -23.17 21.62
CA MET A 1 -28.73 -21.96 21.79
C MET A 1 -27.92 -20.69 22.07
N LEU A 2 -26.87 -20.68 22.92
CA LEU A 2 -26.07 -19.46 23.21
C LEU A 2 -25.34 -18.89 21.98
N LYS A 3 -24.80 -19.73 21.07
CA LYS A 3 -24.07 -19.25 19.87
C LYS A 3 -25.00 -18.56 18.85
N LEU A 4 -26.26 -18.97 18.75
CA LEU A 4 -27.24 -18.36 17.83
C LEU A 4 -27.73 -17.00 18.36
N TYR A 5 -27.83 -16.84 19.67
CA TYR A 5 -28.21 -15.58 20.33
C TYR A 5 -27.12 -14.50 20.20
N CYS A 6 -25.86 -14.91 20.19
CA CYS A 6 -24.70 -14.01 19.98
C CYS A 6 -24.61 -13.51 18.53
N LEU A 7 -24.98 -14.33 17.53
CA LEU A 7 -25.02 -13.96 16.11
C LEU A 7 -26.15 -12.98 15.79
N LEU A 8 -27.32 -13.12 16.42
CA LEU A 8 -28.45 -12.22 16.22
C LEU A 8 -28.23 -10.83 16.86
N ARG A 9 -27.52 -10.74 18.00
CA ARG A 9 -27.10 -9.46 18.58
C ARG A 9 -26.02 -8.74 17.76
N LYS A 10 -25.12 -9.48 17.09
CA LYS A 10 -24.06 -8.88 16.26
C LYS A 10 -24.59 -8.17 15.02
N GLY A 11 -25.68 -8.65 14.42
CA GLY A 11 -26.32 -7.97 13.28
C GLY A 11 -27.02 -6.66 13.65
N CYS A 12 -27.53 -6.54 14.86
CA CYS A 12 -28.21 -5.33 15.34
C CYS A 12 -27.21 -4.22 15.73
N PHE A 13 -26.02 -4.59 16.24
CA PHE A 13 -24.99 -3.62 16.67
C PHE A 13 -24.31 -2.88 15.50
N LEU A 14 -24.25 -3.48 14.31
CA LEU A 14 -23.69 -2.86 13.10
C LEU A 14 -24.61 -1.81 12.47
N MET A 15 -25.89 -1.76 12.86
CA MET A 15 -26.86 -0.77 12.39
C MET A 15 -26.76 0.58 13.11
N ASP A 16 -26.10 0.64 14.28
CA ASP A 16 -26.03 1.86 15.12
C ASP A 16 -24.77 2.70 14.88
N ILE A 17 -23.83 2.28 14.01
CA ILE A 17 -22.64 3.09 13.70
C ILE A 17 -23.01 4.15 12.66
N ASP A 18 -22.86 5.42 13.02
CA ASP A 18 -22.85 6.51 12.05
C ASP A 18 -21.54 6.45 11.24
N TRP A 19 -21.62 5.80 10.08
CA TRP A 19 -20.47 5.54 9.21
C TRP A 19 -19.87 6.82 8.63
N ASP A 20 -20.64 7.85 8.42
CA ASP A 20 -20.14 9.11 7.87
C ASP A 20 -19.24 9.80 8.91
N THR A 21 -19.69 9.91 10.14
CA THR A 21 -18.91 10.43 11.26
C THR A 21 -17.70 9.53 11.57
N PHE A 22 -17.89 8.21 11.56
CA PHE A 22 -16.81 7.24 11.82
C PHE A 22 -15.69 7.33 10.78
N LEU A 23 -16.02 7.43 9.49
CA LEU A 23 -15.04 7.44 8.39
C LEU A 23 -14.44 8.82 8.12
N TRP A 24 -15.00 9.88 8.66
CA TRP A 24 -14.51 11.24 8.45
C TRP A 24 -13.02 11.42 8.77
N PRO A 25 -12.50 11.00 9.96
CA PRO A 25 -11.08 11.10 10.28
C PRO A 25 -10.18 10.32 9.30
N TYR A 26 -10.61 9.16 8.84
CA TYR A 26 -9.88 8.34 7.86
C TYR A 26 -9.83 9.00 6.48
N ASN A 27 -10.89 9.71 6.08
CA ASN A 27 -10.90 10.49 4.85
C ASN A 27 -9.87 11.62 4.93
N GLU A 28 -9.80 12.35 6.05
CA GLU A 28 -8.80 13.40 6.25
C GLU A 28 -7.38 12.82 6.25
N ALA A 29 -7.12 11.73 6.95
CA ALA A 29 -5.82 11.07 6.93
C ALA A 29 -5.38 10.68 5.52
N VAL A 30 -6.28 10.10 4.72
CA VAL A 30 -5.98 9.75 3.32
C VAL A 30 -5.68 10.99 2.48
N ARG A 31 -6.41 12.11 2.67
CA ARG A 31 -6.17 13.36 1.95
C ARG A 31 -4.81 13.94 2.28
N GLU A 32 -4.48 14.07 3.57
CA GLU A 32 -3.21 14.62 4.04
C GLU A 32 -2.02 13.76 3.63
N LEU A 33 -2.08 12.44 3.83
CA LEU A 33 -1.01 11.52 3.45
C LEU A 33 -0.74 11.55 1.93
N LYS A 34 -1.78 11.62 1.10
CA LYS A 34 -1.62 11.80 -0.36
C LYS A 34 -0.87 13.08 -0.70
N VAL A 35 -1.22 14.20 -0.06
CA VAL A 35 -0.53 15.47 -0.29
C VAL A 35 0.94 15.36 0.15
N LYS A 36 1.22 14.81 1.33
CA LYS A 36 2.57 14.64 1.87
C LYS A 36 3.47 13.83 0.93
N PHE A 37 3.03 12.67 0.46
CA PHE A 37 3.83 11.83 -0.44
C PHE A 37 3.96 12.42 -1.85
N ARG A 38 2.95 13.12 -2.36
CA ARG A 38 3.05 13.86 -3.63
C ARG A 38 4.02 15.03 -3.53
N SER A 39 4.05 15.74 -2.40
CA SER A 39 5.01 16.81 -2.14
C SER A 39 6.44 16.28 -2.05
N LEU A 40 6.65 15.10 -1.45
CA LEU A 40 7.95 14.40 -1.47
C LEU A 40 8.42 14.16 -2.91
N ARG A 41 7.57 13.57 -3.75
CA ARG A 41 7.85 13.36 -5.19
C ARG A 41 8.23 14.68 -5.86
N GLN A 42 7.42 15.72 -5.66
CA GLN A 42 7.67 17.03 -6.28
C GLN A 42 9.01 17.62 -5.84
N GLY A 43 9.42 17.40 -4.58
CA GLY A 43 10.71 17.85 -4.06
C GLY A 43 11.90 17.26 -4.82
N PHE A 44 11.89 15.97 -5.16
CA PHE A 44 12.92 15.35 -6.01
C PHE A 44 12.93 15.95 -7.42
N LEU A 45 11.76 16.05 -8.05
CA LEU A 45 11.65 16.60 -9.41
C LEU A 45 12.12 18.04 -9.50
N THR A 46 11.84 18.87 -8.50
CA THR A 46 12.27 20.28 -8.45
C THR A 46 13.80 20.41 -8.39
N ARG A 47 14.49 19.42 -7.79
CA ARG A 47 15.96 19.38 -7.75
C ARG A 47 16.57 18.71 -8.98
N GLY A 48 15.77 18.26 -9.94
CA GLY A 48 16.25 17.49 -11.10
C GLY A 48 16.74 16.09 -10.74
N GLU A 49 16.31 15.57 -9.58
CA GLU A 49 16.67 14.24 -9.08
C GLU A 49 15.64 13.19 -9.49
N HIS A 50 16.08 11.93 -9.62
CA HIS A 50 15.15 10.80 -9.75
C HIS A 50 14.30 10.67 -8.50
N SER A 51 12.97 10.71 -8.67
CA SER A 51 12.04 10.47 -7.57
C SER A 51 11.80 8.97 -7.41
N PRO A 52 11.93 8.41 -6.19
CA PRO A 52 11.55 7.02 -5.95
C PRO A 52 10.04 6.80 -6.03
N ILE A 53 9.23 7.86 -6.07
CA ILE A 53 7.76 7.79 -6.14
C ILE A 53 7.31 8.13 -7.56
N GLU A 54 6.62 7.21 -8.22
CA GLU A 54 5.99 7.45 -9.51
C GLU A 54 4.62 8.11 -9.34
N PHE A 55 3.75 7.52 -8.53
CA PHE A 55 2.47 8.13 -8.14
C PHE A 55 1.95 7.60 -6.81
N VAL A 56 0.97 8.34 -6.26
CA VAL A 56 0.33 8.02 -4.98
C VAL A 56 -1.18 7.96 -5.15
N ILE A 57 -1.78 6.84 -4.71
CA ILE A 57 -3.22 6.62 -4.64
C ILE A 57 -3.61 6.44 -3.17
N GLY A 58 -4.75 6.98 -2.78
CA GLY A 58 -5.31 6.74 -1.45
C GLY A 58 -6.80 6.44 -1.53
N ARG A 59 -7.26 5.58 -0.65
CA ARG A 59 -8.68 5.27 -0.51
C ARG A 59 -9.05 5.03 0.95
N VAL A 60 -10.28 5.37 1.29
CA VAL A 60 -10.93 4.86 2.49
C VAL A 60 -11.71 3.60 2.11
N LYS A 61 -11.66 2.58 2.95
CA LYS A 61 -12.36 1.32 2.75
C LYS A 61 -13.86 1.56 2.81
N THR A 62 -14.61 0.98 1.86
CA THR A 62 -16.08 1.12 1.82
C THR A 62 -16.73 0.42 3.02
N VAL A 63 -17.87 0.93 3.47
CA VAL A 63 -18.64 0.38 4.58
C VAL A 63 -18.94 -1.11 4.37
N ASP A 64 -19.32 -1.50 3.15
CA ASP A 64 -19.62 -2.91 2.83
C ASP A 64 -18.37 -3.78 2.98
N SER A 65 -17.20 -3.31 2.52
CA SER A 65 -15.92 -4.04 2.68
C SER A 65 -15.46 -4.10 4.15
N ILE A 66 -15.80 -3.08 4.96
CA ILE A 66 -15.56 -3.11 6.41
C ILE A 66 -16.44 -4.19 7.05
N LYS A 67 -17.73 -4.17 6.80
CA LYS A 67 -18.71 -5.16 7.33
C LYS A 67 -18.35 -6.58 6.93
N GLU A 68 -17.99 -6.80 5.67
CA GLU A 68 -17.54 -8.11 5.17
C GLU A 68 -16.28 -8.59 5.92
N LYS A 69 -15.27 -7.71 6.09
CA LYS A 69 -14.05 -8.07 6.81
C LYS A 69 -14.29 -8.31 8.29
N MET A 70 -15.16 -7.52 8.93
CA MET A 70 -15.57 -7.74 10.32
C MET A 70 -16.21 -9.13 10.50
N THR A 71 -17.11 -9.50 9.59
CA THR A 71 -17.78 -10.82 9.62
C THR A 71 -16.77 -11.95 9.43
N ARG A 72 -15.89 -11.83 8.42
CA ARG A 72 -14.90 -12.87 8.07
C ARG A 72 -13.84 -13.06 9.16
N ARG A 73 -13.40 -11.99 9.82
CA ARG A 73 -12.35 -12.02 10.86
C ARG A 73 -12.92 -12.00 12.29
N VAL A 74 -14.24 -11.98 12.44
CA VAL A 74 -14.93 -11.93 13.73
C VAL A 74 -14.48 -10.69 14.56
N ILE A 75 -14.36 -9.52 13.90
CA ILE A 75 -14.00 -8.25 14.55
C ILE A 75 -15.25 -7.65 15.18
N SER A 76 -15.18 -7.33 16.48
CA SER A 76 -16.26 -6.61 17.20
C SER A 76 -16.27 -5.12 16.83
N PRO A 77 -17.43 -4.44 16.83
CA PRO A 77 -17.53 -3.00 16.59
C PRO A 77 -16.63 -2.14 17.47
N ASP A 78 -16.43 -2.53 18.73
CA ASP A 78 -15.69 -1.78 19.74
C ASP A 78 -14.17 -1.72 19.44
N VAL A 79 -13.67 -2.66 18.61
CA VAL A 79 -12.23 -2.80 18.27
C VAL A 79 -11.95 -2.59 16.79
N ILE A 80 -12.91 -2.03 16.03
CA ILE A 80 -12.72 -1.77 14.60
C ILE A 80 -11.49 -0.87 14.35
N GLU A 81 -11.32 0.18 15.15
CA GLU A 81 -10.24 1.15 15.00
C GLU A 81 -8.85 0.54 15.26
N THR A 82 -8.76 -0.49 16.10
CA THR A 82 -7.50 -1.17 16.45
C THR A 82 -7.22 -2.39 15.58
N ASP A 83 -8.26 -3.19 15.27
CA ASP A 83 -8.08 -4.48 14.61
C ASP A 83 -8.15 -4.38 13.07
N MET A 84 -8.65 -3.26 12.55
CA MET A 84 -8.75 -3.04 11.11
C MET A 84 -7.74 -2.00 10.62
N GLN A 85 -6.54 -2.44 10.31
CA GLN A 85 -5.41 -1.60 9.92
C GLN A 85 -5.54 -0.92 8.54
N ASP A 86 -6.52 -1.32 7.70
CA ASP A 86 -6.65 -0.92 6.30
C ASP A 86 -7.93 -0.10 5.99
N ILE A 87 -8.48 0.60 7.00
CA ILE A 87 -9.59 1.55 6.79
C ILE A 87 -9.09 2.73 5.96
N ALA A 88 -8.00 3.38 6.40
CA ALA A 88 -7.25 4.32 5.58
C ALA A 88 -6.13 3.57 4.85
N GLY A 89 -6.15 3.57 3.52
CA GLY A 89 -5.15 2.90 2.70
C GLY A 89 -4.46 3.88 1.75
N ILE A 90 -3.12 3.90 1.79
CA ILE A 90 -2.27 4.62 0.84
C ILE A 90 -1.53 3.60 0.00
N ARG A 91 -1.46 3.84 -1.31
CA ARG A 91 -0.59 3.08 -2.20
C ARG A 91 0.39 4.00 -2.86
N ILE A 92 1.67 3.71 -2.68
CA ILE A 92 2.79 4.37 -3.33
C ILE A 92 3.30 3.42 -4.40
N VAL A 93 3.39 3.90 -5.63
CA VAL A 93 3.92 3.11 -6.76
C VAL A 93 5.27 3.68 -7.16
N THR A 94 6.23 2.80 -7.36
CA THR A 94 7.62 3.07 -7.74
C THR A 94 7.91 2.50 -9.13
N GLN A 95 8.98 2.94 -9.78
CA GLN A 95 9.41 2.36 -11.05
C GLN A 95 10.24 1.10 -10.83
N PHE A 96 11.14 1.10 -9.84
CA PHE A 96 12.11 0.04 -9.60
C PHE A 96 11.96 -0.55 -8.19
N VAL A 97 12.48 -1.76 -8.00
CA VAL A 97 12.41 -2.49 -6.71
C VAL A 97 13.16 -1.74 -5.61
N ASP A 98 14.37 -1.24 -5.89
CA ASP A 98 15.18 -0.49 -4.92
C ASP A 98 14.55 0.85 -4.52
N ASP A 99 13.71 1.44 -5.37
CA ASP A 99 12.95 2.63 -5.00
C ASP A 99 11.89 2.35 -3.92
N ILE A 100 11.41 1.10 -3.82
CA ILE A 100 10.52 0.70 -2.71
C ILE A 100 11.22 0.92 -1.38
N TYR A 101 12.45 0.44 -1.22
CA TYR A 101 13.21 0.55 0.02
C TYR A 101 13.62 2.01 0.31
N LYS A 102 13.92 2.81 -0.72
CA LYS A 102 14.12 4.27 -0.53
C LYS A 102 12.88 4.96 -0.01
N VAL A 103 11.67 4.57 -0.46
CA VAL A 103 10.42 5.10 0.08
C VAL A 103 10.22 4.67 1.52
N VAL A 104 10.55 3.43 1.88
CA VAL A 104 10.53 2.92 3.27
C VAL A 104 11.43 3.79 4.15
N ASP A 105 12.69 4.03 3.74
CA ASP A 105 13.63 4.89 4.48
C ASP A 105 13.11 6.32 4.63
N LEU A 106 12.50 6.89 3.58
CA LEU A 106 11.89 8.22 3.63
C LEU A 106 10.71 8.29 4.60
N ILE A 107 9.96 7.21 4.78
CA ILE A 107 8.87 7.14 5.75
C ILE A 107 9.43 7.05 7.17
N HIS A 108 10.44 6.21 7.40
CA HIS A 108 11.12 6.09 8.70
C HIS A 108 11.80 7.39 9.16
N ALA A 109 12.30 8.19 8.22
CA ALA A 109 12.92 9.48 8.54
C ALA A 109 11.93 10.59 8.93
N ARG A 110 10.62 10.28 9.03
CA ARG A 110 9.58 11.28 9.34
C ARG A 110 9.20 11.23 10.81
N ASP A 111 9.03 12.43 11.39
CA ASP A 111 8.57 12.62 12.78
C ASP A 111 7.05 12.82 12.89
N ASP A 112 6.34 12.97 11.75
CA ASP A 112 4.91 13.26 11.71
C ASP A 112 4.02 12.01 11.53
N MET A 113 4.62 10.82 11.60
CA MET A 113 3.96 9.52 11.63
C MET A 113 4.85 8.47 12.31
N GLU A 114 4.24 7.49 12.95
CA GLU A 114 4.93 6.42 13.65
C GLU A 114 4.68 5.09 12.94
N VAL A 115 5.73 4.38 12.55
CA VAL A 115 5.62 3.03 11.97
C VAL A 115 5.47 2.01 13.11
N VAL A 116 4.35 1.28 13.12
CA VAL A 116 4.03 0.31 14.18
C VAL A 116 4.15 -1.14 13.73
N GLU A 117 4.06 -1.40 12.42
CA GLU A 117 4.22 -2.75 11.88
C GLU A 117 4.69 -2.69 10.43
N GLU A 118 5.53 -3.66 10.04
CA GLU A 118 6.04 -3.81 8.68
C GLU A 118 5.95 -5.26 8.21
N ARG A 119 5.70 -5.42 6.92
CA ARG A 119 5.66 -6.73 6.27
C ARG A 119 6.26 -6.63 4.88
N ASP A 120 7.45 -7.20 4.72
CA ASP A 120 8.13 -7.26 3.42
C ASP A 120 7.68 -8.50 2.64
N TYR A 121 6.67 -8.32 1.80
CA TYR A 121 6.24 -9.32 0.83
C TYR A 121 7.02 -9.24 -0.50
N ILE A 122 8.05 -8.39 -0.60
CA ILE A 122 8.99 -8.41 -1.74
C ILE A 122 9.93 -9.60 -1.55
N GLN A 123 10.56 -9.67 -0.37
CA GLN A 123 11.45 -10.77 0.01
C GLN A 123 10.67 -12.07 0.30
N ASN A 124 9.52 -11.95 0.96
CA ASN A 124 8.69 -13.06 1.42
C ASN A 124 7.34 -13.06 0.70
N ALA A 125 7.33 -13.35 -0.62
CA ALA A 125 6.12 -13.37 -1.43
C ALA A 125 5.04 -14.29 -0.83
N LYS A 126 3.78 -13.87 -0.92
CA LYS A 126 2.65 -14.72 -0.50
C LYS A 126 2.55 -15.97 -1.40
N PRO A 127 1.89 -17.04 -0.95
CA PRO A 127 1.72 -18.25 -1.74
C PRO A 127 1.11 -18.03 -3.13
N SER A 128 0.29 -16.98 -3.29
CA SER A 128 -0.29 -16.55 -4.58
C SER A 128 0.72 -15.89 -5.53
N GLY A 129 1.93 -15.57 -5.07
CA GLY A 129 2.91 -14.76 -5.80
C GLY A 129 2.77 -13.25 -5.55
N TYR A 130 1.79 -12.80 -4.76
CA TYR A 130 1.62 -11.40 -4.42
C TYR A 130 2.85 -10.82 -3.75
N ARG A 131 3.30 -9.64 -4.22
CA ARG A 131 4.43 -8.87 -3.69
C ARG A 131 4.00 -7.42 -3.41
N SER A 132 4.45 -6.90 -2.29
CA SER A 132 4.26 -5.51 -1.86
C SER A 132 5.03 -5.29 -0.56
N TYR A 133 5.54 -4.11 -0.29
CA TYR A 133 5.95 -3.73 1.06
C TYR A 133 4.75 -3.09 1.76
N HIS A 134 4.43 -3.54 2.96
CA HIS A 134 3.34 -3.01 3.76
C HIS A 134 3.89 -2.37 5.02
N MET A 135 3.46 -1.15 5.29
CA MET A 135 3.72 -0.44 6.54
C MET A 135 2.38 -0.08 7.18
N VAL A 136 2.25 -0.31 8.45
CA VAL A 136 1.14 0.17 9.27
C VAL A 136 1.66 1.31 10.11
N ILE A 137 0.99 2.45 10.06
CA ILE A 137 1.39 3.66 10.75
C ILE A 137 0.31 4.16 11.69
N ASN A 138 0.72 4.74 12.82
CA ASN A 138 -0.09 5.69 13.58
C ASN A 138 0.04 7.06 12.93
N TYR A 139 -1.09 7.68 12.60
CA TYR A 139 -1.15 8.99 12.00
C TYR A 139 -2.16 9.88 12.72
N THR A 140 -1.75 11.09 13.10
CA THR A 140 -2.62 12.04 13.80
C THR A 140 -3.18 13.06 12.83
N VAL A 141 -4.51 13.13 12.73
CA VAL A 141 -5.26 14.17 12.04
C VAL A 141 -5.77 15.21 13.04
N TYR A 142 -5.88 16.46 12.63
CA TYR A 142 -6.41 17.53 13.44
C TYR A 142 -7.83 17.87 12.96
N LEU A 143 -8.80 17.48 13.75
CA LEU A 143 -10.23 17.69 13.50
C LEU A 143 -10.73 18.90 14.31
N PRO A 144 -11.96 19.44 14.02
CA PRO A 144 -12.54 20.50 14.83
C PRO A 144 -12.64 20.17 16.33
N GLU A 145 -12.81 18.89 16.65
CA GLU A 145 -12.91 18.36 18.02
C GLU A 145 -11.54 18.16 18.68
N GLY A 146 -10.45 18.31 17.92
CA GLY A 146 -9.07 18.14 18.37
C GLY A 146 -8.31 17.06 17.61
N PRO A 147 -7.08 16.71 18.06
CA PRO A 147 -6.27 15.71 17.41
C PRO A 147 -6.85 14.30 17.62
N LYS A 148 -6.89 13.51 16.52
CA LYS A 148 -7.25 12.09 16.56
C LYS A 148 -6.16 11.27 15.89
N THR A 149 -5.53 10.35 16.64
CA THR A 149 -4.59 9.37 16.09
C THR A 149 -5.37 8.15 15.59
N LEU A 150 -5.04 7.70 14.39
CA LEU A 150 -5.66 6.55 13.76
C LEU A 150 -4.61 5.70 13.02
N ILE A 151 -5.00 4.46 12.72
CA ILE A 151 -4.16 3.53 11.98
C ILE A 151 -4.39 3.69 10.48
N ALA A 152 -3.30 3.75 9.69
CA ALA A 152 -3.35 3.73 8.24
C ALA A 152 -2.36 2.69 7.68
N GLU A 153 -2.75 2.01 6.60
CA GLU A 153 -1.88 1.08 5.86
C GLU A 153 -1.27 1.77 4.65
N ILE A 154 0.05 1.69 4.51
CA ILE A 154 0.80 2.12 3.33
C ILE A 154 1.28 0.86 2.60
N GLN A 155 0.92 0.73 1.33
CA GLN A 155 1.37 -0.32 0.42
C GLN A 155 2.32 0.29 -0.60
N ILE A 156 3.55 -0.23 -0.70
CA ILE A 156 4.55 0.24 -1.66
C ILE A 156 4.82 -0.89 -2.65
N ARG A 157 4.75 -0.59 -3.94
CA ARG A 157 4.84 -1.56 -5.05
C ARG A 157 5.51 -0.94 -6.26
N THR A 158 6.14 -1.76 -7.08
CA THR A 158 6.49 -1.35 -8.44
C THR A 158 5.25 -1.24 -9.34
N LEU A 159 5.42 -0.68 -10.53
CA LEU A 159 4.38 -0.64 -11.58
C LEU A 159 3.90 -2.06 -11.93
N ALA A 160 4.82 -3.02 -12.12
CA ALA A 160 4.47 -4.39 -12.48
C ALA A 160 3.74 -5.13 -11.35
N MET A 161 4.21 -5.01 -10.10
CA MET A 161 3.53 -5.55 -8.92
C MET A 161 2.13 -4.94 -8.75
N ASN A 162 2.00 -3.62 -8.99
CA ASN A 162 0.72 -2.94 -8.89
C ASN A 162 -0.26 -3.38 -9.99
N PHE A 163 0.21 -3.55 -11.22
CA PHE A 163 -0.60 -4.09 -12.33
C PHE A 163 -1.14 -5.46 -11.96
N TRP A 164 -0.25 -6.40 -11.60
CA TRP A 164 -0.66 -7.76 -11.26
C TRP A 164 -1.66 -7.79 -10.11
N ALA A 165 -1.37 -7.11 -9.00
CA ALA A 165 -2.24 -7.11 -7.82
C ALA A 165 -3.61 -6.47 -8.08
N THR A 166 -3.68 -5.48 -8.98
CA THR A 166 -4.95 -4.83 -9.35
C THR A 166 -5.82 -5.77 -10.18
N VAL A 167 -5.21 -6.46 -11.15
CA VAL A 167 -5.92 -7.42 -12.01
C VAL A 167 -6.38 -8.64 -11.19
N GLU A 168 -5.49 -9.21 -10.37
CA GLU A 168 -5.81 -10.34 -9.50
C GLU A 168 -6.98 -10.02 -8.55
N HIS A 169 -6.95 -8.85 -7.90
CA HIS A 169 -8.03 -8.41 -7.04
C HIS A 169 -9.37 -8.27 -7.81
N THR A 170 -9.34 -7.77 -9.03
CA THR A 170 -10.55 -7.63 -9.88
C THR A 170 -11.12 -8.99 -10.25
N LEU A 171 -10.26 -9.95 -10.55
CA LEU A 171 -10.67 -11.32 -10.87
C LEU A 171 -11.25 -12.01 -9.63
N ASN A 172 -10.60 -11.90 -8.47
CA ASN A 172 -11.07 -12.44 -7.20
C ASN A 172 -12.44 -11.87 -6.78
N TYR A 173 -12.67 -10.58 -7.00
CA TYR A 173 -13.94 -9.94 -6.67
C TYR A 173 -15.09 -10.46 -7.54
N LYS A 174 -14.83 -10.74 -8.81
CA LYS A 174 -15.82 -11.26 -9.76
C LYS A 174 -16.09 -12.75 -9.57
N TYR A 175 -15.11 -13.50 -9.11
CA TYR A 175 -15.22 -14.95 -8.93
C TYR A 175 -15.57 -15.28 -7.48
N LYS A 176 -16.83 -15.65 -7.25
CA LYS A 176 -17.32 -16.08 -5.92
C LYS A 176 -16.93 -17.54 -5.66
N GLY A 177 -15.75 -17.77 -5.08
CA GLY A 177 -15.26 -19.10 -4.73
C GLY A 177 -13.73 -19.22 -4.79
N ALA A 178 -13.22 -20.41 -4.50
CA ALA A 178 -11.81 -20.71 -4.72
C ALA A 178 -11.54 -20.92 -6.21
N TYR A 179 -10.48 -20.30 -6.74
CA TYR A 179 -10.06 -20.57 -8.11
C TYR A 179 -9.75 -22.06 -8.33
N PRO A 180 -10.07 -22.60 -9.52
CA PRO A 180 -9.49 -23.85 -9.95
C PRO A 180 -7.97 -23.84 -9.85
N ASP A 181 -7.37 -24.98 -9.52
CA ASP A 181 -5.92 -25.09 -9.28
C ASP A 181 -5.06 -24.63 -10.47
N ASP A 182 -5.51 -24.87 -11.68
CA ASP A 182 -4.82 -24.43 -12.90
C ASP A 182 -4.81 -22.92 -13.05
N ILE A 183 -5.91 -22.23 -12.72
CA ILE A 183 -5.98 -20.75 -12.72
C ILE A 183 -5.09 -20.19 -11.63
N SER A 184 -5.12 -20.77 -10.42
CA SER A 184 -4.25 -20.34 -9.32
C SER A 184 -2.76 -20.47 -9.68
N LYS A 185 -2.36 -21.57 -10.31
CA LYS A 185 -0.99 -21.79 -10.80
C LYS A 185 -0.59 -20.76 -11.87
N ARG A 186 -1.48 -20.48 -12.82
CA ARG A 186 -1.25 -19.47 -13.86
C ARG A 186 -1.14 -18.07 -13.30
N LEU A 187 -2.00 -17.68 -12.35
CA LEU A 187 -1.90 -16.39 -11.64
C LEU A 187 -0.56 -16.26 -10.92
N LYS A 188 -0.12 -17.31 -10.23
CA LYS A 188 1.20 -17.34 -9.58
C LYS A 188 2.34 -17.18 -10.60
N SER A 189 2.29 -17.91 -11.71
CA SER A 189 3.30 -17.82 -12.78
C SER A 189 3.37 -16.41 -13.38
N THR A 190 2.23 -15.73 -13.54
CA THR A 190 2.21 -14.32 -14.01
C THR A 190 2.75 -13.34 -12.97
N ALA A 191 2.60 -13.61 -11.66
CA ALA A 191 3.22 -12.81 -10.61
C ALA A 191 4.75 -12.95 -10.64
N GLU A 192 5.25 -14.18 -10.86
CA GLU A 192 6.69 -14.45 -11.00
C GLU A 192 7.27 -13.79 -12.26
N ALA A 193 6.53 -13.79 -13.38
CA ALA A 193 6.93 -13.09 -14.60
C ALA A 193 6.99 -11.57 -14.40
N ALA A 194 6.02 -10.98 -13.69
CA ALA A 194 6.01 -9.56 -13.34
C ALA A 194 7.22 -9.19 -12.46
N TYR A 195 7.58 -10.03 -11.51
CA TYR A 195 8.74 -9.80 -10.66
C TYR A 195 10.07 -9.90 -11.44
N LYS A 196 10.20 -10.90 -12.32
CA LYS A 196 11.38 -11.00 -13.21
C LYS A 196 11.53 -9.79 -14.13
N LEU A 197 10.41 -9.24 -14.62
CA LEU A 197 10.45 -7.98 -15.38
C LEU A 197 10.99 -6.82 -14.52
N ASP A 198 10.55 -6.71 -13.27
CA ASP A 198 11.07 -5.69 -12.34
C ASP A 198 12.57 -5.84 -12.08
N GLU A 199 13.07 -7.08 -11.89
CA GLU A 199 14.50 -7.37 -11.71
C GLU A 199 15.32 -6.97 -12.94
N GLU A 200 14.87 -7.36 -14.13
CA GLU A 200 15.55 -7.04 -15.40
C GLU A 200 15.58 -5.53 -15.65
N MET A 201 14.45 -4.83 -15.42
CA MET A 201 14.39 -3.36 -15.57
C MET A 201 15.30 -2.63 -14.56
N SER A 202 15.46 -3.16 -13.35
CA SER A 202 16.40 -2.63 -12.35
C SER A 202 17.86 -2.81 -12.80
N SER A 203 18.21 -3.99 -13.35
CA SER A 203 19.54 -4.26 -13.92
C SER A 203 19.88 -3.30 -15.07
N ILE A 204 18.95 -3.15 -16.02
CA ILE A 204 19.12 -2.22 -17.16
C ILE A 204 19.32 -0.78 -16.67
N LYS A 205 18.55 -0.34 -15.67
CA LYS A 205 18.72 1.00 -15.06
C LYS A 205 20.16 1.19 -14.54
N ASP A 206 20.67 0.20 -13.81
CA ASP A 206 22.01 0.29 -13.20
C ASP A 206 23.11 0.31 -14.27
N GLU A 207 23.00 -0.50 -15.32
CA GLU A 207 23.91 -0.50 -16.47
C GLU A 207 23.90 0.85 -17.21
N VAL A 208 22.72 1.43 -17.44
CA VAL A 208 22.58 2.76 -18.07
C VAL A 208 23.23 3.85 -17.21
N GLN A 209 23.03 3.80 -15.88
CA GLN A 209 23.63 4.77 -14.97
C GLN A 209 25.17 4.66 -14.96
N GLU A 210 25.72 3.45 -15.00
CA GLU A 210 27.15 3.23 -15.06
C GLU A 210 27.74 3.73 -16.38
N ALA A 211 27.11 3.42 -17.50
CA ALA A 211 27.51 3.93 -18.81
C ALA A 211 27.51 5.48 -18.86
N GLN A 212 26.50 6.13 -18.26
CA GLN A 212 26.44 7.59 -18.18
C GLN A 212 27.60 8.18 -17.35
N LYS A 213 27.97 7.55 -16.22
CA LYS A 213 29.11 8.00 -15.41
C LYS A 213 30.43 7.95 -16.19
N ILE A 214 30.64 6.87 -16.94
CA ILE A 214 31.84 6.69 -17.79
C ILE A 214 31.89 7.79 -18.88
N PHE A 215 30.78 8.03 -19.55
CA PHE A 215 30.65 9.02 -20.62
C PHE A 215 30.94 10.46 -20.12
N THR A 216 30.39 10.81 -18.95
CA THR A 216 30.60 12.12 -18.33
C THR A 216 32.08 12.33 -17.93
N LYS A 217 32.71 11.27 -17.38
CA LYS A 217 34.13 11.31 -16.99
C LYS A 217 35.06 11.49 -18.19
N ASN A 218 34.73 10.91 -19.34
CA ASN A 218 35.54 11.05 -20.57
C ASN A 218 35.41 12.46 -21.17
N LYS A 219 34.19 13.04 -21.19
CA LYS A 219 33.96 14.42 -21.61
C LYS A 219 34.70 15.46 -20.75
N GLY A 220 34.91 15.19 -19.46
CA GLY A 220 35.68 16.06 -18.57
C GLY A 220 37.15 16.03 -18.86
N LYS A 221 37.72 14.92 -19.37
CA LYS A 221 39.14 14.79 -19.72
C LYS A 221 39.49 15.41 -21.09
N GLU A 222 38.53 15.55 -22.02
CA GLU A 222 38.75 16.20 -23.32
C GLU A 222 38.72 17.74 -23.23
N LYS A 223 38.30 18.31 -22.11
CA LYS A 223 38.23 19.77 -21.87
C LYS A 223 39.33 20.32 -20.97
N SER A 224 40.27 19.48 -20.54
CA SER A 224 41.50 19.84 -19.78
C SER A 224 42.72 19.78 -20.66
#